data_c11aa7effb096076dd0c713e2b5b16fe
#
_entry.id   c11aa7effb096076dd0c713e2b5b16fe
#
_cell.length_a   1.000
_cell.length_b   1.000
_cell.length_c   1.000
_cell.angle_alpha   90.00
_cell.angle_beta   90.00
_cell.angle_gamma   90.00
#
_symmetry.space_group_name_H-M   'P 1'
#
loop_
_entity.id
_entity.type
_entity.pdbx_description
1 polymer ?
#
loop_
_entity_poly.entity_id
_entity_poly.type
_entity_poly.pdbx_seq_one_letter_code
_entity_poly.pdbx_strand_id
1 'polypeptide(L)'
;MFEPVPPNYYISVISDRWLHAETRLPISFKHLIVPKKFPKPTPLLDLQALPLSALHNKEFEALYANTIQTFNKIQTQVFQALYTSDENVFIGAPTGSGKTICAEFALLRLWSKPEQLRAVCIEPYQEMVDLRVKEWASKFRKLQGGKEIVSLTGETSADLRLLEKGDVIICTPAQVRLNIGS
;
A
#
# COMPACT_ATOMS: atom_id res chain seq x y z
N MET A 1 -26.95 1.43 -17.45
CA MET A 1 -28.37 1.31 -17.06
C MET A 1 -28.36 0.86 -15.62
N PHE A 2 -28.81 1.67 -14.67
CA PHE A 2 -28.86 1.25 -13.25
C PHE A 2 -30.12 0.41 -13.08
N GLU A 3 -29.97 -0.82 -12.60
CA GLU A 3 -31.12 -1.61 -12.20
C GLU A 3 -31.89 -0.88 -11.09
N PRO A 4 -33.22 -0.89 -11.09
CA PRO A 4 -34.00 -0.30 -10.02
C PRO A 4 -33.67 -1.00 -8.71
N VAL A 5 -33.16 -0.21 -7.77
CA VAL A 5 -32.82 -0.67 -6.43
C VAL A 5 -34.06 -1.18 -5.72
N PRO A 6 -34.11 -2.41 -5.20
CA PRO A 6 -35.26 -2.94 -4.48
C PRO A 6 -35.64 -2.04 -3.30
N PRO A 7 -36.95 -1.93 -2.97
CA PRO A 7 -37.44 -0.96 -1.98
C PRO A 7 -37.01 -1.23 -0.53
N ASN A 8 -36.40 -2.39 -0.24
CA ASN A 8 -36.14 -2.83 1.12
C ASN A 8 -34.64 -3.17 1.34
N TYR A 9 -33.85 -2.15 1.67
CA TYR A 9 -32.50 -2.34 2.16
C TYR A 9 -32.43 -2.10 3.67
N TYR A 10 -31.54 -2.83 4.35
CA TYR A 10 -31.27 -2.68 5.76
C TYR A 10 -29.77 -2.61 6.00
N ILE A 11 -29.33 -1.74 6.90
CA ILE A 11 -28.03 -1.85 7.54
C ILE A 11 -28.23 -2.66 8.80
N SER A 12 -27.57 -3.82 8.90
CA SER A 12 -27.53 -4.60 10.13
C SER A 12 -26.19 -4.34 10.82
N VAL A 13 -26.25 -3.91 12.07
CA VAL A 13 -25.10 -3.78 12.95
C VAL A 13 -25.19 -4.91 13.95
N ILE A 14 -24.21 -5.80 13.92
CA ILE A 14 -24.10 -6.98 14.77
C ILE A 14 -22.90 -6.81 15.68
N SER A 15 -23.08 -7.02 16.98
CA SER A 15 -21.99 -6.98 17.94
C SER A 15 -21.07 -8.18 17.76
N ASP A 16 -19.75 -7.93 17.75
CA ASP A 16 -18.72 -8.97 17.77
C ASP A 16 -18.48 -9.57 19.17
N ARG A 17 -19.01 -8.93 20.24
CA ARG A 17 -18.78 -9.31 21.64
C ARG A 17 -20.03 -9.84 22.36
N TRP A 18 -21.21 -9.48 21.91
CA TRP A 18 -22.47 -9.79 22.59
C TRP A 18 -23.39 -10.61 21.70
N LEU A 19 -23.75 -11.81 22.15
CA LEU A 19 -24.72 -12.66 21.48
C LEU A 19 -26.08 -11.95 21.42
N HIS A 20 -26.78 -12.09 20.30
CA HIS A 20 -28.10 -11.49 20.03
C HIS A 20 -28.16 -9.95 20.04
N ALA A 21 -27.02 -9.26 20.11
CA ALA A 21 -26.99 -7.81 19.99
C ALA A 21 -26.92 -7.42 18.50
N GLU A 22 -28.07 -7.31 17.87
CA GLU A 22 -28.25 -6.88 16.48
C GLU A 22 -29.24 -5.71 16.42
N THR A 23 -28.90 -4.70 15.63
CA THR A 23 -29.80 -3.60 15.28
C THR A 23 -29.90 -3.50 13.77
N ARG A 24 -31.13 -3.42 13.26
CA ARG A 24 -31.41 -3.24 11.83
C ARG A 24 -32.01 -1.88 11.56
N LEU A 25 -31.37 -1.11 10.68
CA LEU A 25 -31.85 0.19 10.25
C LEU A 25 -32.36 0.06 8.80
N PRO A 26 -33.66 0.29 8.52
CA PRO A 26 -34.17 0.33 7.16
C PRO A 26 -33.64 1.56 6.42
N ILE A 27 -33.23 1.40 5.17
CA ILE A 27 -32.72 2.48 4.31
C ILE A 27 -33.63 2.63 3.12
N SER A 28 -33.97 3.90 2.82
CA SER A 28 -34.67 4.27 1.58
C SER A 28 -33.74 5.12 0.71
N PHE A 29 -33.57 4.72 -0.54
CA PHE A 29 -32.79 5.48 -1.53
C PHE A 29 -33.65 6.44 -2.35
N LYS A 30 -34.92 6.66 -1.98
CA LYS A 30 -35.84 7.55 -2.74
C LYS A 30 -35.35 8.98 -2.89
N HIS A 31 -34.53 9.45 -1.94
CA HIS A 31 -33.99 10.80 -1.92
C HIS A 31 -32.45 10.84 -2.01
N LEU A 32 -31.84 9.72 -2.47
CA LEU A 32 -30.41 9.66 -2.63
C LEU A 32 -29.96 10.60 -3.76
N ILE A 33 -29.16 11.59 -3.42
CA ILE A 33 -28.48 12.42 -4.41
C ILE A 33 -27.21 11.68 -4.84
N VAL A 34 -27.32 11.00 -5.97
CA VAL A 34 -26.16 10.32 -6.58
C VAL A 34 -25.50 11.27 -7.55
N PRO A 35 -24.17 11.41 -7.56
CA PRO A 35 -23.47 12.21 -8.57
C PRO A 35 -23.85 11.73 -9.98
N LYS A 36 -24.27 12.64 -10.84
CA LYS A 36 -24.69 12.31 -12.22
C LYS A 36 -23.58 11.69 -13.08
N LYS A 37 -22.32 11.97 -12.75
CA LYS A 37 -21.14 11.40 -13.40
C LYS A 37 -19.99 11.31 -12.39
N PHE A 38 -19.35 10.16 -12.33
CA PHE A 38 -18.01 10.06 -11.75
C PHE A 38 -16.99 10.68 -12.73
N PRO A 39 -15.94 11.35 -12.22
CA PRO A 39 -14.85 11.79 -13.09
C PRO A 39 -14.27 10.56 -13.80
N LYS A 40 -13.89 10.74 -15.07
CA LYS A 40 -13.21 9.67 -15.80
C LYS A 40 -11.91 9.31 -15.07
N PRO A 41 -11.55 8.02 -14.98
CA PRO A 41 -10.26 7.64 -14.44
C PRO A 41 -9.13 8.26 -15.27
N THR A 42 -7.98 8.50 -14.65
CA THR A 42 -6.79 8.96 -15.37
C THR A 42 -6.49 7.98 -16.51
N PRO A 43 -6.39 8.45 -17.76
CA PRO A 43 -6.11 7.56 -18.88
C PRO A 43 -4.72 6.93 -18.71
N LEU A 44 -4.64 5.63 -18.98
CA LEU A 44 -3.36 4.95 -19.06
C LEU A 44 -2.67 5.38 -20.35
N LEU A 45 -1.50 5.98 -20.23
CA LEU A 45 -0.73 6.44 -21.38
C LEU A 45 -0.20 5.24 -22.18
N ASP A 46 -0.09 5.41 -23.50
CA ASP A 46 0.53 4.40 -24.37
C ASP A 46 2.06 4.57 -24.35
N LEU A 47 2.65 4.24 -23.20
CA LEU A 47 4.09 4.30 -23.00
C LEU A 47 4.72 2.96 -23.35
N GLN A 48 5.93 3.02 -23.89
CA GLN A 48 6.76 1.84 -24.03
C GLN A 48 7.12 1.32 -22.62
N ALA A 49 6.95 0.01 -22.42
CA ALA A 49 7.27 -0.63 -21.15
C ALA A 49 8.75 -0.39 -20.77
N LEU A 50 9.00 0.13 -19.58
CA LEU A 50 10.35 0.38 -19.10
C LEU A 50 11.07 -0.93 -18.78
N PRO A 51 12.30 -1.11 -19.27
CA PRO A 51 13.13 -2.25 -18.87
C PRO A 51 13.65 -2.08 -17.44
N LEU A 52 14.11 -3.17 -16.81
CA LEU A 52 14.71 -3.13 -15.47
C LEU A 52 15.93 -2.19 -15.40
N SER A 53 16.66 -2.03 -16.51
CA SER A 53 17.80 -1.11 -16.59
C SER A 53 17.46 0.36 -16.34
N ALA A 54 16.17 0.73 -16.39
CA ALA A 54 15.72 2.07 -16.01
C ALA A 54 15.94 2.40 -14.52
N LEU A 55 16.20 1.39 -13.68
CA LEU A 55 16.57 1.59 -12.28
C LEU A 55 18.00 2.15 -12.14
N HIS A 56 18.85 2.05 -13.18
CA HIS A 56 20.24 2.51 -13.18
C HIS A 56 21.07 2.03 -11.98
N ASN A 57 20.69 0.90 -11.40
CA ASN A 57 21.36 0.27 -10.26
C ASN A 57 21.26 -1.25 -10.41
N LYS A 58 22.40 -1.91 -10.60
CA LYS A 58 22.47 -3.36 -10.84
C LYS A 58 21.94 -4.19 -9.69
N GLU A 59 22.10 -3.72 -8.48
CA GLU A 59 21.61 -4.38 -7.28
C GLU A 59 20.07 -4.33 -7.22
N PHE A 60 19.47 -3.18 -7.56
CA PHE A 60 18.03 -3.03 -7.64
C PHE A 60 17.44 -3.82 -8.82
N GLU A 61 18.10 -3.82 -9.97
CA GLU A 61 17.70 -4.64 -11.12
C GLU A 61 17.65 -6.14 -10.75
N ALA A 62 18.65 -6.62 -9.98
CA ALA A 62 18.72 -8.01 -9.55
C ALA A 62 17.57 -8.46 -8.66
N LEU A 63 16.91 -7.53 -7.92
CA LEU A 63 15.73 -7.83 -7.12
C LEU A 63 14.55 -8.32 -7.96
N TYR A 64 14.48 -7.91 -9.20
CA TYR A 64 13.35 -8.19 -10.11
C TYR A 64 13.69 -9.16 -11.23
N ALA A 65 14.98 -9.38 -11.53
CA ALA A 65 15.44 -10.12 -12.71
C ALA A 65 14.83 -11.53 -12.87
N ASN A 66 14.49 -12.19 -11.76
CA ASN A 66 13.88 -13.53 -11.77
C ASN A 66 12.35 -13.51 -11.91
N THR A 67 11.71 -12.35 -11.81
CA THR A 67 10.24 -12.24 -11.76
C THR A 67 9.65 -11.47 -12.91
N ILE A 68 10.32 -10.43 -13.37
CA ILE A 68 9.86 -9.57 -14.45
C ILE A 68 11.04 -9.20 -15.39
N GLN A 69 10.73 -8.95 -16.65
CA GLN A 69 11.70 -8.45 -17.62
C GLN A 69 11.52 -6.95 -17.86
N THR A 70 10.28 -6.49 -17.84
CA THR A 70 9.89 -5.10 -18.02
C THR A 70 8.80 -4.73 -17.04
N PHE A 71 8.73 -3.46 -16.68
CA PHE A 71 7.63 -2.92 -15.87
C PHE A 71 6.37 -2.80 -16.72
N ASN A 72 5.21 -3.08 -16.11
CA ASN A 72 3.94 -2.97 -16.81
C ASN A 72 3.55 -1.49 -17.06
N LYS A 73 2.46 -1.25 -17.82
CA LYS A 73 2.03 0.12 -18.18
C LYS A 73 1.79 1.04 -16.98
N ILE A 74 1.18 0.53 -15.91
CA ILE A 74 0.92 1.30 -14.68
C ILE A 74 2.24 1.65 -13.99
N GLN A 75 3.10 0.67 -13.79
CA GLN A 75 4.42 0.85 -13.19
C GLN A 75 5.28 1.82 -14.00
N THR A 76 5.27 1.68 -15.33
CA THR A 76 5.97 2.58 -16.25
C THR A 76 5.47 4.02 -16.12
N GLN A 77 4.15 4.21 -16.04
CA GLN A 77 3.55 5.55 -15.97
C GLN A 77 3.88 6.27 -14.66
N VAL A 78 3.95 5.56 -13.54
CA VAL A 78 4.21 6.16 -12.22
C VAL A 78 5.70 6.18 -11.86
N PHE A 79 6.54 5.50 -12.64
CA PHE A 79 7.97 5.32 -12.34
C PHE A 79 8.68 6.65 -12.08
N GLN A 80 8.49 7.63 -12.96
CA GLN A 80 9.16 8.92 -12.82
C GLN A 80 8.76 9.62 -11.52
N ALA A 81 7.47 9.67 -11.20
CA ALA A 81 6.98 10.32 -10.00
C ALA A 81 7.48 9.67 -8.71
N LEU A 82 7.57 8.32 -8.69
CA LEU A 82 7.97 7.57 -7.49
C LEU A 82 9.47 7.36 -7.35
N TYR A 83 10.18 7.19 -8.46
CA TYR A 83 11.61 6.84 -8.45
C TYR A 83 12.52 8.04 -8.59
N THR A 84 12.06 9.15 -9.21
CA THR A 84 12.88 10.32 -9.50
C THR A 84 12.44 11.60 -8.79
N SER A 85 11.24 11.63 -8.18
CA SER A 85 10.75 12.79 -7.45
C SER A 85 10.32 12.44 -6.01
N ASP A 86 10.15 13.44 -5.18
CA ASP A 86 9.67 13.32 -3.79
C ASP A 86 8.22 13.81 -3.64
N GLU A 87 7.47 13.81 -4.74
CA GLU A 87 6.08 14.24 -4.75
C GLU A 87 5.14 13.21 -4.09
N ASN A 88 4.05 13.71 -3.53
CA ASN A 88 2.97 12.86 -3.07
C ASN A 88 2.24 12.23 -4.27
N VAL A 89 2.14 10.91 -4.28
CA VAL A 89 1.54 10.17 -5.39
C VAL A 89 0.35 9.34 -4.91
N PHE A 90 -0.77 9.44 -5.61
CA PHE A 90 -1.93 8.58 -5.39
C PHE A 90 -2.09 7.61 -6.57
N ILE A 91 -2.13 6.30 -6.27
CA ILE A 91 -2.27 5.24 -7.28
C ILE A 91 -3.54 4.45 -7.03
N GLY A 92 -4.57 4.74 -7.80
CA GLY A 92 -5.82 3.98 -7.85
C GLY A 92 -5.80 2.99 -9.01
N ALA A 93 -5.57 1.71 -8.73
CA ALA A 93 -5.52 0.66 -9.74
C ALA A 93 -6.12 -0.66 -9.21
N PRO A 94 -6.64 -1.56 -10.07
CA PRO A 94 -7.23 -2.81 -9.66
C PRO A 94 -6.29 -3.71 -8.85
N THR A 95 -6.84 -4.64 -8.11
CA THR A 95 -6.05 -5.70 -7.44
C THR A 95 -5.30 -6.52 -8.50
N GLY A 96 -4.07 -6.89 -8.20
CA GLY A 96 -3.21 -7.61 -9.15
C GLY A 96 -2.51 -6.75 -10.20
N SER A 97 -2.73 -5.44 -10.23
CA SER A 97 -2.08 -4.52 -11.20
C SER A 97 -0.61 -4.21 -10.92
N GLY A 98 -0.04 -4.75 -9.84
CA GLY A 98 1.37 -4.54 -9.49
C GLY A 98 1.65 -3.28 -8.67
N LYS A 99 0.66 -2.74 -7.93
CA LYS A 99 0.84 -1.57 -7.04
C LYS A 99 1.95 -1.74 -6.00
N THR A 100 2.20 -2.96 -5.55
CA THR A 100 3.30 -3.26 -4.62
C THR A 100 4.65 -2.83 -5.17
N ILE A 101 4.93 -3.12 -6.45
CA ILE A 101 6.17 -2.68 -7.10
C ILE A 101 6.23 -1.14 -7.20
N CYS A 102 5.09 -0.47 -7.36
CA CYS A 102 5.06 0.98 -7.33
C CYS A 102 5.49 1.53 -5.95
N ALA A 103 5.03 0.93 -4.86
CA ALA A 103 5.49 1.28 -3.50
C ALA A 103 6.99 0.98 -3.32
N GLU A 104 7.47 -0.12 -3.90
CA GLU A 104 8.90 -0.48 -3.87
C GLU A 104 9.78 0.57 -4.60
N PHE A 105 9.31 1.20 -5.68
CA PHE A 105 10.06 2.29 -6.32
C PHE A 105 10.36 3.43 -5.36
N ALA A 106 9.40 3.79 -4.51
CA ALA A 106 9.62 4.82 -3.49
C ALA A 106 10.65 4.38 -2.44
N LEU A 107 10.66 3.10 -2.04
CA LEU A 107 11.68 2.55 -1.14
C LEU A 107 13.07 2.54 -1.79
N LEU A 108 13.17 2.11 -3.05
CA LEU A 108 14.45 2.11 -3.77
C LEU A 108 14.99 3.52 -3.95
N ARG A 109 14.11 4.50 -4.23
CA ARG A 109 14.49 5.91 -4.24
C ARG A 109 15.01 6.37 -2.88
N LEU A 110 14.29 6.03 -1.79
CA LEU A 110 14.71 6.35 -0.44
C LEU A 110 16.12 5.84 -0.16
N TRP A 111 16.40 4.58 -0.51
CA TRP A 111 17.72 3.95 -0.28
C TRP A 111 18.80 4.37 -1.27
N SER A 112 18.46 5.07 -2.34
CA SER A 112 19.45 5.68 -3.24
C SER A 112 19.99 7.01 -2.72
N LYS A 113 19.36 7.57 -1.68
CA LYS A 113 19.80 8.82 -1.05
C LYS A 113 20.92 8.55 -0.03
N PRO A 114 21.85 9.50 0.17
CA PRO A 114 22.95 9.35 1.12
C PRO A 114 22.49 9.36 2.58
N GLU A 115 21.33 9.98 2.88
CA GLU A 115 20.79 10.06 4.22
C GLU A 115 20.19 8.72 4.64
N GLN A 116 20.36 8.36 5.90
CA GLN A 116 19.67 7.23 6.51
C GLN A 116 18.21 7.60 6.83
N LEU A 117 17.36 7.47 5.84
CA LEU A 117 15.93 7.72 5.95
C LEU A 117 15.16 6.42 6.16
N ARG A 118 14.01 6.52 6.81
CA ARG A 118 13.12 5.40 7.12
C ARG A 118 11.78 5.57 6.42
N ALA A 119 11.12 4.44 6.14
CA ALA A 119 9.79 4.44 5.57
C ALA A 119 8.78 3.79 6.52
N VAL A 120 7.54 4.27 6.49
CA VAL A 120 6.41 3.64 7.16
C VAL A 120 5.42 3.16 6.09
N CYS A 121 5.08 1.87 6.15
CA CYS A 121 4.07 1.26 5.31
C CYS A 121 2.86 0.91 6.16
N ILE A 122 1.70 1.43 5.81
CA ILE A 122 0.45 1.18 6.54
C ILE A 122 -0.39 0.23 5.72
N GLU A 123 -0.65 -0.96 6.28
CA GLU A 123 -1.54 -1.97 5.69
C GLU A 123 -2.85 -2.04 6.48
N PRO A 124 -3.99 -2.31 5.83
CA PRO A 124 -5.30 -2.24 6.48
C PRO A 124 -5.52 -3.27 7.58
N TYR A 125 -4.89 -4.45 7.47
CA TYR A 125 -5.10 -5.58 8.38
C TYR A 125 -3.78 -6.24 8.76
N GLN A 126 -3.74 -6.90 9.93
CA GLN A 126 -2.54 -7.55 10.46
C GLN A 126 -2.02 -8.65 9.52
N GLU A 127 -2.89 -9.42 8.90
CA GLU A 127 -2.51 -10.47 7.95
C GLU A 127 -1.74 -9.90 6.73
N MET A 128 -2.11 -8.70 6.29
CA MET A 128 -1.39 -8.00 5.21
C MET A 128 -0.05 -7.45 5.68
N VAL A 129 0.04 -6.98 6.94
CA VAL A 129 1.31 -6.59 7.57
C VAL A 129 2.27 -7.77 7.57
N ASP A 130 1.84 -8.93 8.07
CA ASP A 130 2.66 -10.13 8.20
C ASP A 130 3.13 -10.64 6.83
N LEU A 131 2.25 -10.64 5.84
CA LEU A 131 2.58 -10.99 4.47
C LEU A 131 3.63 -10.03 3.89
N ARG A 132 3.42 -8.73 4.04
CA ARG A 132 4.32 -7.69 3.52
C ARG A 132 5.70 -7.75 4.17
N VAL A 133 5.77 -7.94 5.48
CA VAL A 133 7.04 -8.15 6.21
C VAL A 133 7.77 -9.35 5.63
N LYS A 134 7.10 -10.49 5.47
CA LYS A 134 7.71 -11.71 4.93
C LYS A 134 8.26 -11.51 3.52
N GLU A 135 7.47 -10.89 2.64
CA GLU A 135 7.86 -10.64 1.25
C GLU A 135 9.06 -9.68 1.17
N TRP A 136 8.96 -8.53 1.83
CA TRP A 136 9.98 -7.49 1.73
C TRP A 136 11.26 -7.83 2.50
N ALA A 137 11.16 -8.47 3.66
CA ALA A 137 12.34 -8.94 4.38
C ALA A 137 13.13 -9.96 3.54
N SER A 138 12.46 -10.90 2.89
CA SER A 138 13.10 -11.87 1.99
C SER A 138 13.74 -11.20 0.77
N LYS A 139 13.07 -10.19 0.21
CA LYS A 139 13.51 -9.49 -1.00
C LYS A 139 14.68 -8.55 -0.72
N PHE A 140 14.53 -7.66 0.25
CA PHE A 140 15.47 -6.56 0.49
C PHE A 140 16.67 -6.94 1.36
N ARG A 141 16.65 -8.11 2.00
CA ARG A 141 17.87 -8.70 2.62
C ARG A 141 18.98 -8.93 1.61
N LYS A 142 18.65 -9.05 0.32
CA LYS A 142 19.61 -9.26 -0.76
C LYS A 142 20.40 -8.00 -1.13
N LEU A 143 19.97 -6.84 -0.69
CA LEU A 143 20.67 -5.58 -0.91
C LEU A 143 21.94 -5.51 -0.05
N GLN A 144 22.95 -4.81 -0.54
CA GLN A 144 24.19 -4.60 0.18
C GLN A 144 23.92 -3.95 1.55
N GLY A 145 24.41 -4.57 2.62
CA GLY A 145 24.12 -4.18 3.99
C GLY A 145 22.76 -4.67 4.52
N GLY A 146 21.94 -5.30 3.67
CA GLY A 146 20.59 -5.71 4.00
C GLY A 146 19.65 -4.51 4.27
N LYS A 147 18.35 -4.77 4.36
CA LYS A 147 17.38 -3.78 4.88
C LYS A 147 16.54 -4.44 5.94
N GLU A 148 16.41 -3.78 7.07
CA GLU A 148 15.65 -4.27 8.21
C GLU A 148 14.19 -3.88 8.04
N ILE A 149 13.33 -4.89 7.85
CA ILE A 149 11.88 -4.73 7.69
C ILE A 149 11.24 -5.21 8.98
N VAL A 150 10.53 -4.34 9.68
CA VAL A 150 9.92 -4.64 10.98
C VAL A 150 8.43 -4.36 10.96
N SER A 151 7.69 -5.05 11.83
CA SER A 151 6.28 -4.74 12.12
C SER A 151 6.11 -4.29 13.55
N LEU A 152 5.17 -3.37 13.79
CA LEU A 152 4.82 -2.97 15.14
C LEU A 152 3.95 -4.06 15.78
N THR A 153 4.12 -4.23 17.10
CA THR A 153 3.38 -5.21 17.91
C THR A 153 2.17 -4.61 18.60
N GLY A 154 2.15 -3.28 18.78
CA GLY A 154 1.18 -2.56 19.60
C GLY A 154 1.62 -2.38 21.06
N GLU A 155 2.80 -2.92 21.44
CA GLU A 155 3.39 -2.74 22.76
C GLU A 155 4.45 -1.62 22.71
N THR A 156 4.20 -0.50 23.34
CA THR A 156 4.99 0.73 23.23
C THR A 156 6.49 0.49 23.48
N SER A 157 6.86 -0.28 24.49
CA SER A 157 8.27 -0.52 24.84
C SER A 157 9.01 -1.41 23.81
N ALA A 158 8.33 -2.40 23.24
CA ALA A 158 8.86 -3.24 22.19
C ALA A 158 8.94 -2.48 20.87
N ASP A 159 7.92 -1.72 20.57
CA ASP A 159 7.80 -0.95 19.33
C ASP A 159 8.86 0.15 19.23
N LEU A 160 9.23 0.83 20.31
CA LEU A 160 10.31 1.81 20.31
C LEU A 160 11.64 1.21 19.83
N ARG A 161 11.98 -0.01 20.26
CA ARG A 161 13.20 -0.70 19.82
C ARG A 161 13.13 -1.10 18.33
N LEU A 162 11.94 -1.48 17.86
CA LEU A 162 11.72 -1.80 16.46
C LEU A 162 11.81 -0.56 15.58
N LEU A 163 11.25 0.56 16.05
CA LEU A 163 11.35 1.85 15.37
C LEU A 163 12.80 2.34 15.24
N GLU A 164 13.67 2.04 16.21
CA GLU A 164 15.09 2.40 16.13
C GLU A 164 15.87 1.57 15.10
N LYS A 165 15.49 0.31 14.90
CA LYS A 165 16.22 -0.63 14.03
C LYS A 165 15.71 -0.65 12.59
N GLY A 166 14.40 -0.46 12.38
CA GLY A 166 13.77 -0.69 11.10
C GLY A 166 14.12 0.36 10.04
N ASP A 167 14.54 -0.08 8.88
CA ASP A 167 14.60 0.77 7.68
C ASP A 167 13.19 0.99 7.09
N VAL A 168 12.32 -0.05 7.20
CA VAL A 168 10.91 0.03 6.87
C VAL A 168 10.08 -0.52 8.02
N ILE A 169 9.14 0.27 8.50
CA ILE A 169 8.19 -0.09 9.54
C ILE A 169 6.85 -0.39 8.89
N ILE A 170 6.33 -1.60 9.06
CA ILE A 170 5.04 -1.99 8.52
C ILE A 170 4.06 -2.15 9.68
N CYS A 171 2.89 -1.51 9.58
CA CYS A 171 1.94 -1.47 10.68
C CYS A 171 0.50 -1.27 10.19
N THR A 172 -0.46 -1.49 11.07
CA THR A 172 -1.87 -1.13 10.84
C THR A 172 -2.14 0.32 11.27
N PRO A 173 -3.23 0.96 10.80
CA PRO A 173 -3.60 2.30 11.24
C PRO A 173 -3.76 2.45 12.76
N ALA A 174 -4.24 1.39 13.43
CA ALA A 174 -4.39 1.39 14.88
C ALA A 174 -3.05 1.45 15.62
N GLN A 175 -2.04 0.72 15.14
CA GLN A 175 -0.69 0.70 15.71
C GLN A 175 0.03 2.04 15.53
N VAL A 176 -0.14 2.71 14.38
CA VAL A 176 0.40 4.06 14.15
C VAL A 176 -0.11 5.04 15.18
N ARG A 177 -1.42 5.00 15.45
CA ARG A 177 -2.07 5.92 16.38
C ARG A 177 -1.56 5.81 17.81
N LEU A 178 -1.21 4.60 18.25
CA LEU A 178 -0.70 4.34 19.59
C LEU A 178 0.73 4.87 19.78
N ASN A 179 1.53 4.92 18.73
CA ASN A 179 2.96 5.25 18.80
C ASN A 179 3.31 6.70 18.39
N ILE A 180 2.40 7.43 17.73
CA ILE A 180 2.63 8.81 17.28
C ILE A 180 1.86 9.82 18.16
N GLY A 181 0.97 9.38 19.02
CA GLY A 181 0.11 10.22 19.88
C GLY A 181 0.60 10.39 21.32
N SER A 182 1.83 9.98 21.65
CA SER A 182 2.44 10.14 22.97
C SER A 182 3.59 11.13 22.95
#